data_eee0e5dd678f653d273fbadf9791ea7d
#
_entry.id   eee0e5dd678f653d273fbadf9791ea7d
#
_cell.length_a   1.000
_cell.length_b   1.000
_cell.length_c   1.000
_cell.angle_alpha   90.00
_cell.angle_beta   90.00
_cell.angle_gamma   90.00
#
_symmetry.space_group_name_H-M   'P 1'
#
loop_
_entity.id
_entity.type
_entity.pdbx_description
1 polymer ?
#
loop_
_entity_poly.entity_id
_entity_poly.type
_entity_poly.pdbx_seq_one_letter_code
_entity_poly.pdbx_strand_id
1 'polypeptide(L)'
;MRGGVKVTFRHPIAVDRTIKKIKTGDVSRERSYYVSNVESDGHQSETSTDAEEELFTAIREHWHVESNNHIRDMTFKEDYVKTKNKNQGQILSLLRTFAIKIIRKTNPKNFREVIDSFCDSQDALASVLLKFDFLRPWI
;
A
#
# COMPACT_ATOMS: atom_id res chain seq x y z
N MET A 1 0.41 8.52 34.86
CA MET A 1 1.76 8.71 34.29
C MET A 1 1.74 8.24 32.85
N ARG A 2 1.86 9.13 31.85
CA ARG A 2 1.98 8.77 30.44
C ARG A 2 3.46 8.48 30.18
N GLY A 3 3.82 7.21 30.06
CA GLY A 3 5.16 6.81 29.66
C GLY A 3 5.41 7.24 28.21
N GLY A 4 6.21 8.26 28.01
CA GLY A 4 6.66 8.66 26.68
C GLY A 4 7.67 7.62 26.17
N VAL A 5 7.38 7.01 25.03
CA VAL A 5 8.36 6.16 24.32
C VAL A 5 9.42 7.10 23.75
N LYS A 6 10.66 6.98 24.23
CA LYS A 6 11.79 7.73 23.71
C LYS A 6 12.29 7.01 22.45
N VAL A 7 11.93 7.54 21.28
CA VAL A 7 12.41 7.01 19.99
C VAL A 7 13.68 7.75 19.62
N THR A 8 14.78 7.01 19.44
CA THR A 8 16.06 7.57 19.00
C THR A 8 16.23 7.21 17.52
N PHE A 9 16.25 8.22 16.64
CA PHE A 9 16.54 8.04 15.21
C PHE A 9 18.05 8.14 14.99
N ARG A 10 18.63 7.22 14.22
CA ARG A 10 20.09 7.16 14.01
C ARG A 10 20.54 7.67 12.64
N HIS A 11 19.74 7.39 11.59
CA HIS A 11 20.15 7.72 10.22
C HIS A 11 19.07 8.52 9.49
N PRO A 12 19.36 9.76 9.08
CA PRO A 12 18.53 10.49 8.13
C PRO A 12 18.80 10.00 6.71
N ILE A 13 17.73 9.83 5.93
CA ILE A 13 17.76 9.36 4.56
C ILE A 13 17.10 10.42 3.69
N ALA A 14 17.75 10.83 2.61
CA ALA A 14 17.18 11.71 1.61
C ALA A 14 16.91 10.91 0.33
N VAL A 15 15.69 10.94 -0.16
CA VAL A 15 15.29 10.30 -1.41
C VAL A 15 14.93 11.36 -2.43
N ASP A 16 15.67 11.40 -3.52
CA ASP A 16 15.40 12.27 -4.65
C ASP A 16 14.59 11.52 -5.71
N ARG A 17 13.39 12.01 -5.98
CA ARG A 17 12.51 11.45 -6.99
C ARG A 17 12.38 12.39 -8.17
N THR A 18 12.63 11.89 -9.36
CA THR A 18 12.40 12.61 -10.61
C THR A 18 11.19 12.02 -11.32
N ILE A 19 10.18 12.84 -11.57
CA ILE A 19 8.95 12.45 -12.25
C ILE A 19 8.94 13.13 -13.62
N LYS A 20 8.87 12.33 -14.69
CA LYS A 20 8.72 12.83 -16.06
C LYS A 20 7.29 12.53 -16.55
N LYS A 21 6.53 13.57 -16.86
CA LYS A 21 5.22 13.42 -17.47
C LYS A 21 5.37 12.99 -18.93
N ILE A 22 4.86 11.81 -19.27
CA ILE A 22 5.03 11.23 -20.62
C ILE A 22 4.35 12.08 -21.71
N LYS A 23 3.20 12.71 -21.39
CA LYS A 23 2.42 13.50 -22.35
C LYS A 23 2.99 14.88 -22.65
N THR A 24 3.52 15.56 -21.64
CA THR A 24 3.99 16.96 -21.74
C THR A 24 5.51 17.08 -21.75
N GLY A 25 6.22 16.02 -21.37
CA GLY A 25 7.68 16.04 -21.21
C GLY A 25 8.15 16.78 -19.95
N ASP A 26 7.25 17.36 -19.16
CA ASP A 26 7.61 18.09 -17.95
C ASP A 26 8.34 17.17 -16.95
N VAL A 27 9.39 17.72 -16.36
CA VAL A 27 10.18 17.05 -15.33
C VAL A 27 10.01 17.79 -14.02
N SER A 28 9.49 17.11 -13.02
CA SER A 28 9.46 17.59 -11.64
C SER A 28 10.42 16.78 -10.77
N ARG A 29 11.08 17.48 -9.83
CA ARG A 29 11.94 16.85 -8.84
C ARG A 29 11.36 17.09 -7.46
N GLU A 30 11.37 16.02 -6.66
CA GLU A 30 10.88 16.05 -5.30
C GLU A 30 11.91 15.38 -4.39
N ARG A 31 12.19 16.01 -3.25
CA ARG A 31 13.08 15.45 -2.23
C ARG A 31 12.27 15.16 -0.98
N SER A 32 12.30 13.90 -0.56
CA SER A 32 11.66 13.44 0.66
C SER A 32 12.72 13.00 1.66
N TYR A 33 12.45 13.24 2.95
CA TYR A 33 13.34 12.85 4.04
C TYR A 33 12.69 11.79 4.89
N TYR A 34 13.46 10.76 5.21
CA TYR A 34 13.07 9.66 6.08
C TYR A 34 14.06 9.53 7.22
N VAL A 35 13.67 8.82 8.26
CA VAL A 35 14.54 8.49 9.40
C VAL A 35 14.46 7.00 9.66
N SER A 36 15.59 6.36 9.91
CA SER A 36 15.71 4.94 10.16
C SER A 36 16.41 4.65 11.48
N ASN A 37 16.00 3.56 12.12
CA ASN A 37 16.67 2.99 13.29
C ASN A 37 17.55 1.78 12.92
N VAL A 38 17.59 1.41 11.65
CA VAL A 38 18.43 0.30 11.19
C VAL A 38 19.88 0.66 11.48
N GLU A 39 20.57 -0.21 12.20
CA GLU A 39 22.02 -0.06 12.43
C GLU A 39 22.73 -0.44 11.13
N SER A 40 23.37 0.53 10.52
CA SER A 40 24.40 0.21 9.55
C SER A 40 25.63 -0.22 10.36
N ASP A 41 25.88 -1.51 10.44
CA ASP A 41 27.12 -2.02 10.99
C ASP A 41 28.25 -1.40 10.19
N GLY A 42 29.02 -0.52 10.85
CA GLY A 42 30.08 0.29 10.23
C GLY A 42 31.28 -0.55 9.74
N HIS A 43 31.10 -1.83 9.51
CA HIS A 43 32.04 -2.67 8.80
C HIS A 43 31.82 -2.53 7.30
N GLN A 44 32.80 -1.97 6.62
CA GLN A 44 33.01 -2.03 5.18
C GLN A 44 33.14 -3.48 4.72
N SER A 45 32.03 -4.22 4.71
CA SER A 45 31.92 -5.53 4.08
C SER A 45 30.95 -5.40 2.90
N GLU A 46 31.13 -6.23 1.91
CA GLU A 46 30.43 -6.30 0.62
C GLU A 46 28.89 -6.46 0.73
N THR A 47 28.32 -6.43 1.94
CA THR A 47 26.90 -6.46 2.31
C THR A 47 26.21 -5.09 2.41
N SER A 48 26.90 -3.99 2.09
CA SER A 48 26.28 -2.65 2.12
C SER A 48 25.14 -2.50 1.11
N THR A 49 25.20 -3.22 0.00
CA THR A 49 24.15 -3.25 -1.03
C THR A 49 22.85 -3.86 -0.54
N ASP A 50 22.91 -4.90 0.29
CA ASP A 50 21.71 -5.59 0.79
C ASP A 50 20.93 -4.71 1.77
N ALA A 51 21.62 -3.99 2.67
CA ALA A 51 21.00 -3.06 3.62
C ALA A 51 20.37 -1.84 2.93
N GLU A 52 21.01 -1.32 1.89
CA GLU A 52 20.46 -0.24 1.07
C GLU A 52 19.23 -0.71 0.30
N GLU A 53 19.25 -1.90 -0.27
CA GLU A 53 18.12 -2.47 -1.01
C GLU A 53 16.93 -2.77 -0.10
N GLU A 54 17.17 -3.27 1.12
CA GLU A 54 16.15 -3.45 2.14
C GLU A 54 15.51 -2.12 2.54
N LEU A 55 16.31 -1.07 2.71
CA LEU A 55 15.85 0.26 3.02
C LEU A 55 15.01 0.87 1.89
N PHE A 56 15.45 0.72 0.64
CA PHE A 56 14.68 1.14 -0.54
C PHE A 56 13.36 0.37 -0.64
N THR A 57 13.37 -0.91 -0.32
CA THR A 57 12.17 -1.75 -0.29
C THR A 57 11.20 -1.27 0.78
N ALA A 58 11.66 -0.99 1.99
CA ALA A 58 10.85 -0.47 3.08
C ALA A 58 10.20 0.88 2.72
N ILE A 59 10.95 1.81 2.10
CA ILE A 59 10.42 3.09 1.63
C ILE A 59 9.36 2.87 0.55
N ARG A 60 9.58 1.93 -0.38
CA ARG A 60 8.62 1.58 -1.43
C ARG A 60 7.34 0.97 -0.87
N GLU A 61 7.46 0.09 0.12
CA GLU A 61 6.32 -0.49 0.82
C GLU A 61 5.50 0.54 1.59
N HIS A 62 6.15 1.54 2.17
CA HIS A 62 5.46 2.67 2.79
C HIS A 62 4.52 3.39 1.80
N TRP A 63 4.96 3.64 0.57
CA TRP A 63 4.13 4.19 -0.50
C TRP A 63 2.96 3.28 -0.88
N HIS A 64 3.15 1.96 -0.80
CA HIS A 64 2.04 1.03 -1.00
C HIS A 64 0.97 1.12 0.08
N VAL A 65 1.36 1.37 1.34
CA VAL A 65 0.44 1.60 2.44
C VAL A 65 -0.37 2.88 2.20
N GLU A 66 0.27 3.98 1.84
CA GLU A 66 -0.41 5.25 1.52
C GLU A 66 -1.38 5.09 0.34
N SER A 67 -0.95 4.42 -0.72
CA SER A 67 -1.81 4.13 -1.87
C SER A 67 -3.02 3.26 -1.50
N ASN A 68 -2.84 2.30 -0.58
CA ASN A 68 -3.93 1.48 -0.07
C ASN A 68 -4.92 2.30 0.74
N ASN A 69 -4.42 3.17 1.62
CA ASN A 69 -5.26 4.06 2.42
C ASN A 69 -6.04 5.00 1.52
N HIS A 70 -5.39 5.60 0.52
CA HIS A 70 -6.08 6.45 -0.47
C HIS A 70 -7.22 5.70 -1.19
N ILE A 71 -7.02 4.45 -1.62
CA ILE A 71 -8.08 3.64 -2.24
C ILE A 71 -9.23 3.40 -1.26
N ARG A 72 -8.93 3.10 0.02
CA ARG A 72 -9.95 2.90 1.05
C ARG A 72 -10.78 4.15 1.29
N ASP A 73 -10.12 5.30 1.41
CA ASP A 73 -10.79 6.57 1.73
C ASP A 73 -11.58 7.11 0.53
N MET A 74 -10.99 7.08 -0.66
CA MET A 74 -11.61 7.68 -1.85
C MET A 74 -12.61 6.75 -2.54
N THR A 75 -12.26 5.46 -2.67
CA THR A 75 -13.11 4.50 -3.41
C THR A 75 -14.15 3.84 -2.52
N PHE A 76 -13.71 3.37 -1.34
CA PHE A 76 -14.61 2.67 -0.40
C PHE A 76 -15.21 3.58 0.66
N LYS A 77 -14.83 4.86 0.71
CA LYS A 77 -15.31 5.87 1.65
C LYS A 77 -15.29 5.37 3.10
N GLU A 78 -14.14 4.77 3.52
CA GLU A 78 -14.02 4.10 4.81
C GLU A 78 -14.31 5.06 5.97
N ASP A 79 -13.84 6.29 5.90
CA ASP A 79 -14.01 7.34 6.92
C ASP A 79 -15.47 7.80 7.10
N TYR A 80 -16.33 7.58 6.09
CA TYR A 80 -17.75 7.95 6.17
C TYR A 80 -18.61 6.92 6.90
N VAL A 81 -18.08 5.72 7.13
CA VAL A 81 -18.84 4.64 7.79
C VAL A 81 -18.75 4.80 9.29
N LYS A 82 -19.76 5.43 9.87
CA LYS A 82 -19.90 5.58 11.32
C LYS A 82 -20.62 4.35 11.89
N THR A 83 -19.89 3.38 12.40
CA THR A 83 -20.46 2.27 13.17
C THR A 83 -20.13 2.41 14.64
N LYS A 84 -21.13 2.21 15.51
CA LYS A 84 -20.94 2.16 16.97
C LYS A 84 -20.41 0.79 17.43
N ASN A 85 -20.55 -0.23 16.61
CA ASN A 85 -20.14 -1.58 16.94
C ASN A 85 -18.73 -1.85 16.39
N LYS A 86 -17.77 -2.04 17.29
CA LYS A 86 -16.37 -2.29 16.96
C LYS A 86 -16.18 -3.52 16.06
N ASN A 87 -16.93 -4.59 16.31
CA ASN A 87 -16.84 -5.83 15.52
C ASN A 87 -17.31 -5.61 14.08
N GLN A 88 -18.39 -4.84 13.89
CA GLN A 88 -18.86 -4.49 12.54
C GLN A 88 -17.82 -3.67 11.77
N GLY A 89 -17.18 -2.72 12.44
CA GLY A 89 -16.08 -1.94 11.84
C GLY A 89 -14.93 -2.83 11.37
N GLN A 90 -14.51 -3.78 12.20
CA GLN A 90 -13.45 -4.72 11.85
C GLN A 90 -13.83 -5.62 10.67
N ILE A 91 -15.05 -6.17 10.67
CA ILE A 91 -15.53 -7.03 9.57
C ILE A 91 -15.58 -6.24 8.26
N LEU A 92 -16.11 -5.01 8.28
CA LEU A 92 -16.15 -4.16 7.08
C LEU A 92 -14.75 -3.83 6.55
N SER A 93 -13.79 -3.54 7.43
CA SER A 93 -12.40 -3.28 7.05
C SER A 93 -11.74 -4.52 6.42
N LEU A 94 -12.00 -5.72 6.96
CA LEU A 94 -11.54 -6.98 6.38
C LEU A 94 -12.14 -7.25 5.00
N LEU A 95 -13.45 -7.05 4.83
CA LEU A 95 -14.13 -7.21 3.54
C LEU A 95 -13.58 -6.25 2.48
N ARG A 96 -13.33 -4.97 2.85
CA ARG A 96 -12.68 -4.01 1.94
C ARG A 96 -11.28 -4.43 1.57
N THR A 97 -10.49 -4.92 2.53
CA THR A 97 -9.15 -5.43 2.25
C THR A 97 -9.19 -6.59 1.26
N PHE A 98 -10.14 -7.49 1.43
CA PHE A 98 -10.35 -8.62 0.53
C PHE A 98 -10.76 -8.14 -0.88
N ALA A 99 -11.71 -7.22 -0.98
CA ALA A 99 -12.14 -6.63 -2.25
C ALA A 99 -10.97 -5.94 -2.98
N ILE A 100 -10.15 -5.17 -2.27
CA ILE A 100 -8.96 -4.52 -2.85
C ILE A 100 -7.99 -5.57 -3.41
N LYS A 101 -7.77 -6.67 -2.69
CA LYS A 101 -6.88 -7.76 -3.16
C LYS A 101 -7.42 -8.41 -4.44
N ILE A 102 -8.72 -8.65 -4.53
CA ILE A 102 -9.36 -9.21 -5.74
C ILE A 102 -9.18 -8.25 -6.92
N ILE A 103 -9.54 -6.97 -6.75
CA ILE A 103 -9.45 -5.96 -7.79
C ILE A 103 -8.01 -5.80 -8.27
N ARG A 104 -7.02 -5.78 -7.36
CA ARG A 104 -5.60 -5.69 -7.75
C ARG A 104 -5.13 -6.83 -8.63
N LYS A 105 -5.68 -8.03 -8.46
CA LYS A 105 -5.36 -9.18 -9.32
C LYS A 105 -5.78 -8.97 -10.77
N THR A 106 -6.74 -8.10 -11.04
CA THR A 106 -7.13 -7.74 -12.41
C THR A 106 -6.19 -6.69 -13.04
N ASN A 107 -5.21 -6.19 -12.29
CA ASN A 107 -4.27 -5.14 -12.70
C ASN A 107 -4.98 -3.88 -13.25
N PRO A 108 -5.88 -3.27 -12.47
CA PRO A 108 -6.76 -2.22 -12.95
C PRO A 108 -6.03 -0.91 -13.16
N LYS A 109 -6.37 -0.18 -14.22
CA LYS A 109 -5.99 1.23 -14.38
C LYS A 109 -6.81 2.15 -13.48
N ASN A 110 -8.06 1.78 -13.20
CA ASN A 110 -8.99 2.52 -12.36
C ASN A 110 -9.81 1.56 -11.50
N PHE A 111 -9.72 1.68 -10.19
CA PHE A 111 -10.44 0.81 -9.24
C PHE A 111 -11.95 0.98 -9.35
N ARG A 112 -12.43 2.20 -9.54
CA ARG A 112 -13.87 2.49 -9.63
C ARG A 112 -14.51 1.80 -10.82
N GLU A 113 -13.87 1.86 -11.97
CA GLU A 113 -14.34 1.20 -13.19
C GLU A 113 -14.51 -0.31 -13.03
N VAL A 114 -13.58 -0.97 -12.35
CA VAL A 114 -13.67 -2.41 -12.06
C VAL A 114 -14.80 -2.72 -11.09
N ILE A 115 -15.00 -1.89 -10.05
CA ILE A 115 -16.12 -2.07 -9.13
C ILE A 115 -17.44 -1.94 -9.87
N ASP A 116 -17.60 -0.91 -10.67
CA ASP A 116 -18.81 -0.68 -11.44
C ASP A 116 -19.06 -1.86 -12.41
N SER A 117 -18.03 -2.37 -13.10
CA SER A 117 -18.13 -3.58 -13.93
C SER A 117 -18.57 -4.83 -13.17
N PHE A 118 -18.09 -5.02 -11.92
CA PHE A 118 -18.52 -6.14 -11.09
C PHE A 118 -19.95 -5.99 -10.54
N CYS A 119 -20.40 -4.75 -10.34
CA CYS A 119 -21.79 -4.47 -9.98
C CYS A 119 -22.76 -4.74 -11.15
N ASP A 120 -22.31 -4.42 -12.36
CA ASP A 120 -23.12 -4.59 -13.58
C ASP A 120 -23.17 -6.05 -14.06
N SER A 121 -22.13 -6.84 -13.77
CA SER A 121 -22.04 -8.24 -14.20
C SER A 121 -21.49 -9.16 -13.11
N GLN A 122 -22.36 -10.00 -12.56
CA GLN A 122 -21.96 -11.05 -11.60
C GLN A 122 -21.05 -12.10 -12.26
N ASP A 123 -21.21 -12.36 -13.54
CA ASP A 123 -20.38 -13.30 -14.29
C ASP A 123 -18.95 -12.81 -14.43
N ALA A 124 -18.76 -11.49 -14.57
CA ALA A 124 -17.42 -10.88 -14.58
C ALA A 124 -16.70 -11.11 -13.24
N LEU A 125 -17.38 -10.90 -12.13
CA LEU A 125 -16.82 -11.17 -10.79
C LEU A 125 -16.54 -12.66 -10.59
N ALA A 126 -17.48 -13.54 -10.95
CA ALA A 126 -17.32 -14.99 -10.82
C ALA A 126 -16.12 -15.49 -11.63
N SER A 127 -15.95 -15.02 -12.86
CA SER A 127 -14.82 -15.40 -13.72
C SER A 127 -13.46 -15.01 -13.09
N VAL A 128 -13.39 -13.86 -12.45
CA VAL A 128 -12.17 -13.42 -11.75
C VAL A 128 -11.91 -14.29 -10.53
N LEU A 129 -12.92 -14.59 -9.72
CA LEU A 129 -12.77 -15.43 -8.52
C LEU A 129 -12.31 -16.84 -8.88
N LEU A 130 -12.87 -17.44 -9.93
CA LEU A 130 -12.49 -18.77 -10.41
C LEU A 130 -11.09 -18.80 -11.01
N LYS A 131 -10.71 -17.76 -11.78
CA LYS A 131 -9.40 -17.67 -12.43
C LYS A 131 -8.25 -17.62 -11.44
N PHE A 132 -8.44 -16.97 -10.29
CA PHE A 132 -7.37 -16.76 -9.32
C PHE A 132 -7.38 -17.77 -8.16
N ASP A 133 -8.27 -18.77 -8.20
CA ASP A 133 -8.29 -19.90 -7.25
C ASP A 133 -8.20 -19.46 -5.77
N PHE A 134 -8.99 -18.44 -5.43
CA PHE A 134 -9.01 -17.88 -4.08
C PHE A 134 -9.44 -18.87 -3.00
N LEU A 135 -9.98 -20.03 -3.39
CA LEU A 135 -10.53 -21.03 -2.48
C LEU A 135 -9.53 -22.17 -2.14
N ARG A 136 -8.41 -22.27 -2.85
CA ARG A 136 -7.44 -23.36 -2.63
C ARG A 136 -6.80 -23.43 -1.24
N PRO A 137 -6.51 -22.34 -0.53
CA PRO A 137 -5.89 -22.46 0.80
C PRO A 137 -6.85 -22.91 1.90
N TRP A 138 -8.14 -23.16 1.61
CA TRP A 138 -9.17 -23.44 2.61
C TRP A 138 -9.87 -24.80 2.42
N ILE A 139 -9.38 -25.67 1.52
CA ILE A 139 -9.88 -27.04 1.30
C ILE A 139 -8.76 -28.07 1.63
#